data_8e719a3dad2f33a0dc25cc5db7ef4c18
#
_entry.id   8e719a3dad2f33a0dc25cc5db7ef4c18
#
_cell.length_a   1.000
_cell.length_b   1.000
_cell.length_c   1.000
_cell.angle_alpha   90.00
_cell.angle_beta   90.00
_cell.angle_gamma   90.00
#
_symmetry.space_group_name_H-M   'P 1'
#
loop_
_entity.id
_entity.type
_entity.pdbx_description
1 polymer ?
#
loop_
_entity_poly.entity_id
_entity_poly.type
_entity_poly.pdbx_seq_one_letter_code
_entity_poly.pdbx_strand_id
1 'polypeptide(L)' 'MEETIVKKINVVTVSSKTFSKRAMVYQCATCQSRFVDMDDNYRLCPYCGRKIIGIE' A
#
# COMPACT_ATOMS: atom_id res chain seq x y z
N MET A 1 -3.14 19.67 -1.06
CA MET A 1 -3.49 18.26 -0.81
C MET A 1 -2.89 17.81 0.52
N GLU A 2 -3.65 17.11 1.30
CA GLU A 2 -3.14 16.59 2.56
C GLU A 2 -2.20 15.44 2.31
N GLU A 3 -1.28 15.22 3.25
CA GLU A 3 -0.24 14.21 3.14
C GLU A 3 -0.38 13.20 4.27
N THR A 4 0.11 12.00 4.02
CA THR A 4 0.09 10.93 5.01
C THR A 4 1.30 10.04 4.83
N ILE A 5 1.57 9.22 5.82
CA ILE A 5 2.53 8.13 5.70
C ILE A 5 1.78 6.81 5.79
N VAL A 6 2.38 5.78 5.26
CA VAL A 6 1.85 4.42 5.36
C VAL A 6 2.84 3.55 6.11
N LYS A 7 2.33 2.51 6.73
CA LYS A 7 3.15 1.54 7.44
C LYS A 7 3.04 0.20 6.74
N LYS A 8 4.19 -0.42 6.47
CA LYS A 8 4.21 -1.78 5.94
C LYS A 8 3.91 -2.76 7.08
N ILE A 9 2.80 -3.47 6.96
CA ILE A 9 2.35 -4.37 8.00
C ILE A 9 2.50 -5.85 7.65
N ASN A 10 2.61 -6.16 6.35
CA ASN A 10 2.74 -7.54 5.93
C ASN A 10 3.28 -7.63 4.51
N VAL A 11 3.69 -8.83 4.13
CA VAL A 11 4.07 -9.16 2.76
C VAL A 11 3.32 -10.43 2.39
N VAL A 12 2.62 -10.40 1.27
CA VAL A 12 1.89 -11.55 0.77
C VAL A 12 2.44 -11.94 -0.59
N THR A 13 2.33 -13.21 -0.94
CA THR A 13 2.72 -13.69 -2.26
C THR A 13 1.46 -13.94 -3.07
N VAL A 14 1.38 -13.29 -4.23
CA VAL A 14 0.31 -13.52 -5.18
C VAL A 14 0.87 -14.37 -6.29
N SER A 15 0.30 -15.54 -6.51
CA SER A 15 0.77 -16.46 -7.54
C SER A 15 -0.38 -16.92 -8.40
N SER A 16 -0.07 -17.15 -9.67
CA SER A 16 -1.00 -17.72 -10.64
C SER A 16 -0.25 -18.75 -11.47
N LYS A 17 -0.92 -19.32 -12.47
CA LYS A 17 -0.29 -20.32 -13.35
C LYS A 17 0.87 -19.75 -14.16
N THR A 18 0.91 -18.44 -14.35
CA THR A 18 1.88 -17.79 -15.23
C THR A 18 2.85 -16.88 -14.51
N PHE A 19 2.58 -16.48 -13.27
CA PHE A 19 3.49 -15.59 -12.54
C PHE A 19 3.36 -15.77 -11.03
N SER A 20 4.39 -15.30 -10.34
CA SER A 20 4.41 -15.20 -8.89
C SER A 20 5.00 -13.83 -8.53
N LYS A 21 4.31 -13.06 -7.71
CA LYS A 21 4.73 -11.72 -7.30
C LYS A 21 4.55 -11.54 -5.81
N ARG A 22 5.44 -10.76 -5.22
CA ARG A 22 5.25 -10.30 -3.84
C ARG A 22 4.45 -9.02 -3.85
N ALA A 23 3.49 -8.95 -2.95
CA ALA A 23 2.69 -7.75 -2.72
C ALA A 23 2.90 -7.27 -1.31
N MET A 24 3.04 -5.95 -1.14
CA MET A 24 3.21 -5.34 0.16
C MET A 24 1.85 -4.90 0.66
N VAL A 25 1.55 -5.19 1.92
CA VAL A 25 0.33 -4.72 2.56
C VAL A 25 0.70 -3.52 3.42
N TYR A 26 0.06 -2.39 3.12
CA TYR A 26 0.29 -1.14 3.84
C TYR A 26 -0.96 -0.73 4.58
N GLN A 27 -0.76 0.04 5.62
CA GLN A 27 -1.85 0.66 6.37
C GLN A 27 -1.62 2.16 6.40
N CYS A 28 -2.63 2.92 6.01
CA CYS A 28 -2.59 4.38 6.06
C CYS A 28 -2.62 4.85 7.52
N ALA A 29 -1.72 5.75 7.87
CA ALA A 29 -1.63 6.26 9.23
C ALA A 29 -2.80 7.18 9.59
N THR A 30 -3.46 7.76 8.61
CA THR A 30 -4.54 8.73 8.85
C THR A 30 -5.90 8.05 8.93
N CYS A 31 -6.27 7.27 7.92
CA CYS A 31 -7.57 6.62 7.89
C CYS A 31 -7.52 5.16 8.38
N GLN A 32 -6.34 4.65 8.60
CA GLN A 32 -6.09 3.28 9.11
C GLN A 32 -6.62 2.18 8.19
N SER A 33 -6.87 2.50 6.94
CA SER A 33 -7.29 1.51 5.95
C SER A 33 -6.09 0.71 5.46
N ARG A 34 -6.30 -0.57 5.24
CA ARG A 34 -5.27 -1.46 4.71
C ARG A 34 -5.47 -1.64 3.21
N PHE A 35 -4.37 -1.70 2.49
CA PHE A 35 -4.43 -1.92 1.05
C PHE A 35 -3.19 -2.70 0.61
N VAL A 36 -3.32 -3.38 -0.52
CA VAL A 36 -2.25 -4.21 -1.09
C VAL A 36 -1.68 -3.46 -2.27
N ASP A 37 -0.36 -3.30 -2.29
CA ASP A 37 0.35 -2.66 -3.38
C ASP A 37 1.24 -3.70 -4.05
N MET A 38 0.91 -4.05 -5.29
CA MET A 38 1.63 -5.07 -6.05
C MET A 38 2.80 -4.49 -6.85
N ASP A 39 2.74 -3.22 -7.22
CA ASP A 39 3.69 -2.62 -8.16
C ASP A 39 4.34 -1.34 -7.64
N ASP A 40 4.22 -1.06 -6.34
CA ASP A 40 4.71 0.18 -5.73
C ASP A 40 4.17 1.43 -6.43
N ASN A 41 2.95 1.37 -6.90
CA ASN A 41 2.34 2.44 -7.69
C ASN A 41 1.47 3.39 -6.89
N TYR A 42 1.17 3.08 -5.65
CA TYR A 42 0.29 3.94 -4.85
C TYR A 42 1.03 5.18 -4.40
N ARG A 43 0.64 6.30 -4.96
CA ARG A 43 1.13 7.62 -4.53
C ARG A 43 0.13 8.34 -3.65
N LEU A 44 -1.12 7.89 -3.69
CA LEU A 44 -2.20 8.42 -2.88
C LEU A 44 -2.85 7.25 -2.14
N CYS A 45 -3.33 7.51 -0.93
CA CYS A 45 -4.12 6.51 -0.24
C CYS A 45 -5.40 6.26 -1.03
N PRO A 46 -5.70 4.99 -1.39
CA PRO A 46 -6.88 4.72 -2.22
C PRO A 46 -8.20 4.90 -1.48
N TYR A 47 -8.16 5.14 -0.18
CA TYR A 47 -9.36 5.27 0.64
C TYR A 47 -9.61 6.70 1.09
N CYS A 48 -8.58 7.42 1.52
CA CYS A 48 -8.75 8.79 1.98
C CYS A 48 -8.23 9.85 0.99
N GLY A 49 -7.48 9.43 -0.04
CA GLY A 49 -6.99 10.32 -1.07
C GLY A 49 -5.80 11.19 -0.70
N ARG A 50 -5.21 11.00 0.48
CA ARG A 50 -4.06 11.79 0.89
C ARG A 50 -2.80 11.32 0.17
N LYS A 51 -1.92 12.27 -0.10
CA LYS A 51 -0.65 11.95 -0.76
C LYS A 51 0.26 11.18 0.20
N ILE A 52 0.79 10.07 -0.26
CA ILE A 52 1.72 9.24 0.50
C ILE A 52 3.12 9.82 0.31
N ILE A 53 3.71 10.31 1.40
CA ILE A 53 5.04 10.94 1.35
C ILE A 53 6.13 10.07 1.96
N GLY A 54 5.77 8.96 2.58
CA GLY A 54 6.76 8.08 3.18
C GLY A 54 6.15 6.75 3.59
N ILE A 55 7.03 5.77 3.76
CA ILE A 55 6.68 4.42 4.21
C ILE A 55 7.49 4.15 5.48
N GLU A 56 6.79 3.77 6.52
CA GLU A 56 7.41 3.41 7.79
C GLU A 56 7.82 1.95 7.85
#